data_4607907ad65d76870c0a8d8a6b4f7386
#
_entry.id   4607907ad65d76870c0a8d8a6b4f7386
#
_cell.length_a   1.000
_cell.length_b   1.000
_cell.length_c   1.000
_cell.angle_alpha   90.00
_cell.angle_beta   90.00
_cell.angle_gamma   90.00
#
_symmetry.space_group_name_H-M   'P 1'
#
loop_
_entity.id
_entity.type
_entity.pdbx_description
1 polymer ?
#
loop_
_entity_poly.entity_id
_entity_poly.type
_entity_poly.pdbx_seq_one_letter_code
_entity_poly.pdbx_strand_id
1 'polypeptide(L)' 'MNLQKIKQLMKDQDMTAYTLSKKTGISQAAIGQWLNGKNGASVASLQKLADCFNVPIGELIKEE' A
#
# COMPACT_ATOMS: atom_id res chain seq x y z
N MET A 1 -7.18 5.42 5.12
CA MET A 1 -6.51 4.77 3.95
C MET A 1 -7.43 3.70 3.38
N ASN A 2 -7.46 3.60 2.08
CA ASN A 2 -8.33 2.62 1.42
C ASN A 2 -7.60 1.27 1.30
N LEU A 3 -7.73 0.45 2.32
CA LEU A 3 -7.05 -0.84 2.39
C LEU A 3 -7.53 -1.81 1.30
N GLN A 4 -8.81 -1.78 0.98
CA GLN A 4 -9.34 -2.66 -0.07
C GLN A 4 -8.73 -2.32 -1.44
N LYS A 5 -8.57 -1.05 -1.72
CA LYS A 5 -7.93 -0.61 -2.96
C LYS A 5 -6.48 -1.06 -3.02
N ILE A 6 -5.76 -0.94 -1.90
CA ILE A 6 -4.37 -1.39 -1.83
C ILE A 6 -4.29 -2.90 -2.09
N LYS A 7 -5.14 -3.69 -1.44
CA LYS A 7 -5.18 -5.14 -1.65
C LYS A 7 -5.51 -5.49 -3.10
N GLN A 8 -6.44 -4.76 -3.70
CA GLN A 8 -6.83 -5.00 -5.08
C GLN A 8 -5.69 -4.71 -6.04
N LEU A 9 -4.98 -3.59 -5.83
CA LEU A 9 -3.83 -3.24 -6.66
C LEU A 9 -2.70 -4.27 -6.52
N MET A 10 -2.46 -4.76 -5.31
CA MET A 10 -1.46 -5.81 -5.11
C MET A 10 -1.83 -7.06 -5.89
N LYS A 11 -3.11 -7.45 -5.86
CA LYS A 11 -3.58 -8.61 -6.58
C LYS A 11 -3.47 -8.40 -8.09
N ASP A 12 -3.92 -7.26 -8.57
CA ASP A 12 -3.91 -6.95 -10.01
C ASP A 12 -2.49 -6.91 -10.59
N GLN A 13 -1.53 -6.46 -9.78
CA GLN A 13 -0.14 -6.34 -10.21
C GLN A 13 0.72 -7.49 -9.71
N ASP A 14 0.09 -8.51 -9.14
CA ASP A 14 0.76 -9.72 -8.68
C ASP A 14 1.89 -9.42 -7.69
N MET A 15 1.60 -8.58 -6.71
CA MET A 15 2.56 -8.17 -5.69
C MET A 15 2.25 -8.79 -4.33
N THR A 16 3.30 -9.25 -3.66
CA THR A 16 3.24 -9.68 -2.26
C THR A 16 3.75 -8.55 -1.37
N ALA A 17 3.57 -8.68 -0.06
CA ALA A 17 4.14 -7.73 0.90
C ALA A 17 5.67 -7.65 0.75
N TYR A 18 6.31 -8.77 0.46
CA TYR A 18 7.75 -8.81 0.24
C TYR A 18 8.15 -7.97 -0.98
N THR A 19 7.47 -8.19 -2.11
CA THR A 19 7.75 -7.44 -3.33
C THR A 19 7.49 -5.95 -3.13
N LEU A 20 6.39 -5.61 -2.47
CA LEU A 20 6.04 -4.23 -2.20
C LEU A 20 7.08 -3.56 -1.30
N SER A 21 7.56 -4.28 -0.28
CA SER A 21 8.64 -3.79 0.58
C SER A 21 9.90 -3.49 -0.22
N LYS A 22 10.28 -4.39 -1.11
CA LYS A 22 11.47 -4.21 -1.96
C LYS A 22 11.35 -2.97 -2.85
N LYS A 23 10.18 -2.76 -3.43
CA LYS A 23 9.99 -1.66 -4.38
C LYS A 23 9.85 -0.30 -3.69
N THR A 24 9.27 -0.26 -2.50
CA THR A 24 9.00 1.00 -1.80
C THR A 24 10.06 1.37 -0.77
N GLY A 25 10.83 0.40 -0.32
CA GLY A 25 11.75 0.61 0.80
C GLY A 25 11.06 0.61 2.16
N ILE A 26 9.77 0.37 2.21
CA ILE A 26 9.01 0.27 3.46
C ILE A 26 9.20 -1.14 4.03
N SER A 27 9.32 -1.26 5.36
CA SER A 27 9.55 -2.57 5.96
C SER A 27 8.36 -3.51 5.72
N GLN A 28 8.65 -4.77 5.54
CA GLN A 28 7.62 -5.78 5.33
C GLN A 28 6.70 -5.88 6.54
N ALA A 29 7.25 -5.69 7.75
CA ALA A 29 6.45 -5.69 8.98
C ALA A 29 5.41 -4.58 8.98
N ALA A 30 5.78 -3.37 8.55
CA ALA A 30 4.86 -2.26 8.48
C ALA A 30 3.73 -2.55 7.47
N ILE A 31 4.10 -3.06 6.30
CA ILE A 31 3.11 -3.42 5.27
C ILE A 31 2.15 -4.49 5.80
N GLY A 32 2.68 -5.49 6.50
CA GLY A 32 1.87 -6.53 7.10
C GLY A 32 0.87 -5.98 8.11
N GLN A 33 1.27 -5.01 8.92
CA GLN A 33 0.36 -4.37 9.87
C GLN A 33 -0.77 -3.63 9.16
N TRP A 34 -0.46 -2.92 8.08
CA TRP A 34 -1.48 -2.23 7.29
C TRP A 34 -2.47 -3.22 6.70
N LEU A 35 -1.98 -4.31 6.12
CA LEU A 35 -2.84 -5.32 5.49
C LEU A 35 -3.73 -6.03 6.51
N ASN A 36 -3.30 -6.09 7.77
CA ASN A 36 -4.09 -6.65 8.86
C ASN A 36 -5.01 -5.62 9.51
N GLY A 37 -4.98 -4.37 9.04
CA GLY A 37 -5.84 -3.33 9.57
C GLY A 37 -5.44 -2.79 10.94
N LYS A 38 -4.21 -3.09 11.39
CA LYS A 38 -3.77 -2.65 12.72
C LYS A 38 -3.37 -1.19 12.77
N ASN A 39 -2.69 -0.71 11.74
CA ASN A 39 -2.23 0.66 11.65
C ASN A 39 -2.46 1.18 10.24
N GLY A 40 -2.63 2.49 10.11
CA GLY A 40 -2.68 3.13 8.81
C GLY A 40 -1.31 3.61 8.39
N ALA A 41 -1.11 3.75 7.08
CA ALA A 41 0.11 4.29 6.54
C ALA A 41 0.10 5.82 6.63
N SER A 42 1.27 6.42 6.86
CA SER A 42 1.40 7.88 6.79
C SER A 42 1.22 8.36 5.35
N VAL A 43 0.99 9.66 5.17
CA VAL A 43 0.86 10.25 3.84
C VAL A 43 2.13 9.97 3.01
N ALA A 44 3.30 10.09 3.63
CA ALA A 44 4.56 9.81 2.94
C ALA A 44 4.64 8.36 2.47
N SER A 45 4.19 7.42 3.31
CA SER A 45 4.16 6.00 2.94
C SER A 45 3.14 5.75 1.84
N LEU A 46 1.95 6.38 1.94
CA LEU A 46 0.93 6.25 0.90
C LEU A 46 1.41 6.79 -0.44
N GLN A 47 2.20 7.85 -0.44
CA GLN A 47 2.78 8.38 -1.67
C GLN A 47 3.73 7.37 -2.30
N LYS A 48 4.54 6.70 -1.49
CA LYS A 48 5.43 5.65 -1.99
C LYS A 48 4.65 4.48 -2.59
N LEU A 49 3.56 4.08 -1.93
CA LEU A 49 2.70 3.03 -2.47
C LEU A 49 2.05 3.45 -3.78
N ALA A 50 1.54 4.68 -3.84
CA ALA A 50 0.89 5.19 -5.05
C ALA A 50 1.88 5.22 -6.22
N ASP A 51 3.10 5.67 -5.97
CA ASP A 51 4.15 5.68 -6.99
C ASP A 51 4.46 4.27 -7.46
N CYS A 52 4.54 3.33 -6.53
CA CYS A 52 4.82 1.93 -6.85
C CYS A 52 3.70 1.31 -7.68
N PHE A 53 2.45 1.59 -7.34
CA PHE A 53 1.28 1.07 -8.06
C PHE A 53 0.98 1.87 -9.32
N ASN A 54 1.64 3.02 -9.51
CA ASN A 54 1.41 3.91 -10.65
C ASN A 54 -0.04 4.43 -10.68
N VAL A 55 -0.52 4.87 -9.53
CA VAL A 55 -1.87 5.45 -9.39
C VAL A 55 -1.77 6.76 -8.60
N PRO A 56 -2.77 7.66 -8.72
CA PRO A 56 -2.80 8.86 -7.89
C PRO A 56 -2.96 8.50 -6.42
N ILE A 57 -2.29 9.24 -5.54
CA ILE A 57 -2.38 8.99 -4.09
C ILE A 57 -3.81 9.08 -3.58
N GLY A 58 -4.65 9.91 -4.21
CA GLY A 58 -6.05 10.05 -3.82
C GLY A 58 -6.82 8.75 -3.82
N GLU A 59 -6.45 7.81 -4.70
CA GLU A 59 -7.11 6.50 -4.73
C GLU A 59 -6.79 5.67 -3.49
N LEU A 60 -5.66 5.91 -2.85
CA LEU A 60 -5.28 5.18 -1.64
C LEU A 60 -5.77 5.86 -0.37
N ILE A 61 -6.05 7.15 -0.42
CA ILE A 61 -6.53 7.92 0.72
C ILE A 61 -8.04 7.84 0.85
N LYS A 62 -8.74 7.91 -0.28
CA LYS A 62 -10.20 7.96 -0.29
C LYS A 62 -10.80 6.63 0.14
N GLU A 63 -11.52 6.64 1.25
CA GLU A 63 -12.24 5.48 1.74
C GLU A 63 -13.65 5.45 1.18
N GLU A 64 -14.15 4.25 0.94
CA GLU A 64 -15.51 4.06 0.49
C GLU A 64 -16.48 3.90 1.64
#